data_67ca5a309e690f5d17de96e52f786a3f
#
_entry.id   67ca5a309e690f5d17de96e52f786a3f
#
_cell.length_a   1.000
_cell.length_b   1.000
_cell.length_c   1.000
_cell.angle_alpha   90.00
_cell.angle_beta   90.00
_cell.angle_gamma   90.00
#
_symmetry.space_group_name_H-M   'P 1'
#
loop_
_entity.id
_entity.type
_entity.pdbx_description
1 polymer ?
#
loop_
_entity_poly.entity_id
_entity_poly.type
_entity_poly.pdbx_seq_one_letter_code
_entity_poly.pdbx_strand_id
1 'polypeptide(L)'
;FSIDEMADKIKKGYERGKLHSIVLVAEGVGEDFKTNRDVNESRAFAMGQAIADRTELETRVIILGHLQRGGRPTGRDRVIGSCMGAEAVNLLLEGERKQMVSFKDNNITSYEISEVLTKEKKIDIDLYNLADILSI
;
A
#
# COMPACT_ATOMS: atom_id res chain seq x y z
N PHE A 1 -5.71 2.94 -16.12
CA PHE A 1 -5.46 1.49 -16.00
C PHE A 1 -6.58 0.74 -16.73
N SER A 2 -6.23 -0.31 -17.47
CA SER A 2 -7.18 -1.12 -18.23
C SER A 2 -7.26 -2.52 -17.62
N ILE A 3 -8.48 -2.96 -17.33
CA ILE A 3 -8.71 -4.31 -16.81
C ILE A 3 -8.50 -5.38 -17.90
N ASP A 4 -8.75 -5.01 -19.15
CA ASP A 4 -8.57 -5.92 -20.29
C ASP A 4 -7.08 -6.17 -20.55
N GLU A 5 -6.25 -5.11 -20.50
CA GLU A 5 -4.77 -5.26 -20.58
C GLU A 5 -4.21 -6.10 -19.43
N MET A 6 -4.75 -5.94 -18.22
CA MET A 6 -4.38 -6.75 -17.07
C MET A 6 -4.75 -8.21 -17.28
N ALA A 7 -5.96 -8.49 -17.72
CA ALA A 7 -6.43 -9.84 -18.01
C ALA A 7 -5.59 -10.52 -19.10
N ASP A 8 -5.24 -9.79 -20.15
CA ASP A 8 -4.35 -10.27 -21.21
C ASP A 8 -2.94 -10.60 -20.70
N LYS A 9 -2.40 -9.75 -19.81
CA LYS A 9 -1.11 -10.01 -19.17
C LYS A 9 -1.13 -11.27 -18.32
N ILE A 10 -2.21 -11.50 -17.58
CA ILE A 10 -2.42 -12.71 -16.78
C ILE A 10 -2.51 -13.95 -17.66
N LYS A 11 -3.31 -13.91 -18.73
CA LYS A 11 -3.46 -15.03 -19.68
C LYS A 11 -2.13 -15.42 -20.34
N LYS A 12 -1.39 -14.41 -20.85
CA LYS A 12 -0.05 -14.61 -21.43
C LYS A 12 0.94 -15.20 -20.41
N GLY A 13 0.81 -14.84 -19.15
CA GLY A 13 1.60 -15.45 -18.07
C GLY A 13 1.29 -16.92 -17.92
N TYR A 14 0.00 -17.26 -17.86
CA TYR A 14 -0.48 -18.63 -17.72
C TYR A 14 -0.06 -19.52 -18.92
N GLU A 15 -0.17 -19.01 -20.15
CA GLU A 15 0.27 -19.69 -21.37
C GLU A 15 1.78 -20.01 -21.35
N ARG A 16 2.59 -19.19 -20.66
CA ARG A 16 4.01 -19.42 -20.47
C ARG A 16 4.34 -20.36 -19.31
N GLY A 17 3.34 -20.95 -18.66
CA GLY A 17 3.49 -21.90 -17.56
C GLY A 17 3.48 -21.28 -16.16
N LYS A 18 3.11 -20.00 -16.01
CA LYS A 18 2.95 -19.37 -14.71
C LYS A 18 1.69 -19.91 -14.02
N LEU A 19 1.87 -20.59 -12.88
CA LEU A 19 0.78 -21.26 -12.16
C LEU A 19 -0.14 -20.30 -11.39
N HIS A 20 0.33 -19.10 -11.06
CA HIS A 20 -0.46 -18.11 -10.33
C HIS A 20 0.00 -16.70 -10.65
N SER A 21 -0.86 -15.73 -10.45
CA SER A 21 -0.57 -14.30 -10.56
C SER A 21 -1.06 -13.58 -9.32
N ILE A 22 -0.32 -12.58 -8.87
CA ILE A 22 -0.71 -11.71 -7.74
C ILE A 22 -0.99 -10.33 -8.30
N VAL A 23 -2.20 -9.84 -8.04
CA VAL A 23 -2.63 -8.49 -8.42
C VAL A 23 -2.80 -7.65 -7.16
N LEU A 24 -2.03 -6.57 -7.06
CA LEU A 24 -2.14 -5.61 -5.97
C LEU A 24 -3.00 -4.43 -6.43
N VAL A 25 -4.04 -4.14 -5.66
CA VAL A 25 -4.99 -3.06 -5.96
C VAL A 25 -4.92 -2.03 -4.85
N ALA A 26 -4.57 -0.80 -5.19
CA ALA A 26 -4.60 0.32 -4.24
C ALA A 26 -6.05 0.76 -3.97
N GLU A 27 -6.31 1.30 -2.78
CA GLU A 27 -7.65 1.75 -2.35
C GLU A 27 -8.26 2.82 -3.27
N GLY A 28 -7.42 3.71 -3.83
CA GLY A 28 -7.85 4.77 -4.74
C GLY A 28 -8.06 4.34 -6.19
N VAL A 29 -7.80 3.08 -6.54
CA VAL A 29 -8.00 2.58 -7.91
C VAL A 29 -9.49 2.37 -8.19
N GLY A 30 -9.95 2.86 -9.35
CA GLY A 30 -11.26 2.51 -9.88
C GLY A 30 -12.41 3.37 -9.36
N GLU A 31 -12.19 4.66 -9.15
CA GLU A 31 -13.33 5.60 -8.96
C GLU A 31 -14.31 5.55 -10.14
N ASP A 32 -13.81 5.24 -11.33
CA ASP A 32 -14.61 5.00 -12.55
C ASP A 32 -15.17 3.57 -12.62
N PHE A 33 -14.77 2.67 -11.74
CA PHE A 33 -15.25 1.29 -11.68
C PHE A 33 -16.60 1.26 -10.96
N LYS A 34 -17.63 1.80 -11.61
CA LYS A 34 -19.01 1.74 -11.12
C LYS A 34 -19.50 0.30 -11.24
N THR A 35 -19.50 -0.41 -10.12
CA THR A 35 -20.28 -1.64 -10.04
C THR A 35 -21.75 -1.28 -9.95
N ASN A 36 -22.59 -1.87 -10.81
CA ASN A 36 -24.04 -1.78 -10.74
C ASN A 36 -24.63 -2.59 -9.56
N ARG A 37 -23.82 -2.98 -8.59
CA ARG A 37 -24.20 -3.77 -7.43
C ARG A 37 -24.12 -2.95 -6.16
N ASP A 38 -25.01 -3.27 -5.24
CA ASP A 38 -25.26 -2.59 -3.97
C ASP A 38 -23.99 -2.06 -3.26
N VAL A 39 -24.14 -0.93 -2.65
CA VAL A 39 -23.14 -0.01 -2.01
C VAL A 39 -22.15 -0.67 -1.02
N ASN A 40 -22.25 -1.98 -0.77
CA ASN A 40 -21.47 -2.75 0.21
C ASN A 40 -20.43 -3.70 -0.38
N GLU A 41 -20.37 -3.91 -1.68
CA GLU A 41 -19.30 -4.72 -2.27
C GLU A 41 -18.04 -3.86 -2.42
N SER A 42 -16.97 -4.25 -1.73
CA SER A 42 -15.71 -3.54 -1.87
C SER A 42 -15.21 -3.60 -3.31
N ARG A 43 -14.60 -2.52 -3.80
CA ARG A 43 -14.02 -2.41 -5.15
C ARG A 43 -13.10 -3.59 -5.49
N ALA A 44 -12.44 -4.16 -4.48
CA ALA A 44 -11.57 -5.32 -4.63
C ALA A 44 -12.33 -6.56 -5.09
N PHE A 45 -13.52 -6.84 -4.55
CA PHE A 45 -14.35 -7.96 -4.98
C PHE A 45 -14.87 -7.76 -6.40
N ALA A 46 -15.33 -6.56 -6.73
CA ALA A 46 -15.79 -6.24 -8.07
C ALA A 46 -14.68 -6.42 -9.12
N MET A 47 -13.46 -5.98 -8.79
CA MET A 47 -12.29 -6.16 -9.65
C MET A 47 -11.89 -7.64 -9.76
N GLY A 48 -11.90 -8.39 -8.66
CA GLY A 48 -11.64 -9.83 -8.66
C GLY A 48 -12.62 -10.58 -9.55
N GLN A 49 -13.90 -10.26 -9.49
CA GLN A 49 -14.92 -10.84 -10.36
C GLN A 49 -14.68 -10.48 -11.83
N ALA A 50 -14.37 -9.22 -12.12
CA ALA A 50 -14.11 -8.79 -13.48
C ALA A 50 -12.85 -9.42 -14.09
N ILE A 51 -11.84 -9.74 -13.28
CA ILE A 51 -10.67 -10.53 -13.70
C ILE A 51 -11.08 -11.99 -13.96
N ALA A 52 -11.83 -12.60 -13.04
CA ALA A 52 -12.30 -13.97 -13.19
C ALA A 52 -13.13 -14.16 -14.47
N ASP A 53 -14.07 -13.25 -14.72
CA ASP A 53 -14.94 -13.28 -15.91
C ASP A 53 -14.14 -13.17 -17.23
N ARG A 54 -13.04 -12.43 -17.23
CA ARG A 54 -12.20 -12.23 -18.42
C ARG A 54 -11.16 -13.32 -18.63
N THR A 55 -10.62 -13.86 -17.55
CA THR A 55 -9.53 -14.83 -17.62
C THR A 55 -10.00 -16.27 -17.57
N GLU A 56 -11.21 -16.50 -17.06
CA GLU A 56 -11.75 -17.84 -16.74
C GLU A 56 -10.89 -18.59 -15.69
N LEU A 57 -10.04 -17.87 -14.95
CA LEU A 57 -9.18 -18.43 -13.92
C LEU A 57 -9.80 -18.24 -12.52
N GLU A 58 -9.57 -19.21 -11.63
CA GLU A 58 -9.96 -19.06 -10.23
C GLU A 58 -9.31 -17.83 -9.62
N THR A 59 -10.12 -16.90 -9.14
CA THR A 59 -9.65 -15.65 -8.53
C THR A 59 -10.07 -15.57 -7.08
N ARG A 60 -9.12 -15.32 -6.19
CA ARG A 60 -9.34 -15.13 -4.75
C ARG A 60 -9.01 -13.71 -4.36
N VAL A 61 -9.92 -13.06 -3.64
CA VAL A 61 -9.75 -11.69 -3.17
C VAL A 61 -9.43 -11.67 -1.68
N ILE A 62 -8.39 -10.96 -1.31
CA ILE A 62 -8.01 -10.73 0.07
C ILE A 62 -7.93 -9.22 0.31
N ILE A 63 -8.70 -8.72 1.27
CA ILE A 63 -8.60 -7.33 1.72
C ILE A 63 -7.66 -7.29 2.91
N LEU A 64 -6.49 -6.68 2.72
CA LEU A 64 -5.45 -6.65 3.74
C LEU A 64 -5.87 -5.85 4.98
N GLY A 65 -6.53 -4.70 4.82
CA GLY A 65 -7.07 -3.92 5.91
C GLY A 65 -6.09 -3.76 7.08
N HIS A 66 -6.50 -4.22 8.25
CA HIS A 66 -5.68 -4.17 9.46
C HIS A 66 -4.41 -5.03 9.42
N LEU A 67 -4.31 -6.01 8.52
CA LEU A 67 -3.09 -6.79 8.33
C LEU A 67 -1.88 -5.91 7.97
N GLN A 68 -2.10 -4.83 7.23
CA GLN A 68 -1.03 -3.88 6.88
C GLN A 68 -0.53 -3.05 8.06
N ARG A 69 -1.32 -2.95 9.13
CA ARG A 69 -0.90 -2.25 10.34
C ARG A 69 0.01 -3.10 11.22
N GLY A 70 0.24 -4.36 10.86
CA GLY A 70 1.02 -5.31 11.61
C GLY A 70 0.24 -5.94 12.77
N GLY A 71 0.95 -6.72 13.58
CA GLY A 71 0.42 -7.38 14.76
C GLY A 71 0.53 -6.54 16.04
N ARG A 72 0.69 -7.21 17.18
CA ARG A 72 0.98 -6.54 18.45
C ARG A 72 2.33 -5.85 18.38
N PRO A 73 2.47 -4.63 18.97
CA PRO A 73 3.72 -3.90 18.95
C PRO A 73 4.83 -4.70 19.66
N THR A 74 5.99 -4.73 19.01
CA THR A 74 7.20 -5.33 19.57
C THR A 74 7.79 -4.46 20.68
N GLY A 75 8.79 -4.97 21.40
CA GLY A 75 9.56 -4.15 22.36
C GLY A 75 10.19 -2.93 21.68
N ARG A 76 10.70 -3.08 20.46
CA ARG A 76 11.28 -1.98 19.68
C ARG A 76 10.24 -0.90 19.33
N ASP A 77 9.05 -1.29 18.89
CA ASP A 77 7.97 -0.35 18.57
C ASP A 77 7.59 0.49 19.79
N ARG A 78 7.54 -0.15 20.97
CA ARG A 78 7.22 0.54 22.22
C ARG A 78 8.30 1.53 22.62
N VAL A 79 9.57 1.17 22.51
CA VAL A 79 10.71 2.06 22.81
C VAL A 79 10.70 3.25 21.87
N ILE A 80 10.59 3.01 20.56
CA ILE A 80 10.54 4.09 19.56
C ILE A 80 9.36 5.01 19.83
N GLY A 81 8.16 4.46 20.07
CA GLY A 81 6.97 5.25 20.38
C GLY A 81 7.14 6.10 21.65
N SER A 82 7.77 5.57 22.70
CA SER A 82 8.06 6.32 23.92
C SER A 82 9.06 7.45 23.68
N CYS A 83 10.13 7.19 22.94
CA CYS A 83 11.12 8.21 22.59
C CYS A 83 10.53 9.31 21.71
N MET A 84 9.73 8.95 20.71
CA MET A 84 9.04 9.94 19.87
C MET A 84 8.03 10.78 20.66
N GLY A 85 7.32 10.16 21.62
CA GLY A 85 6.40 10.88 22.50
C GLY A 85 7.12 11.87 23.42
N ALA A 86 8.25 11.46 24.00
CA ALA A 86 9.07 12.32 24.84
C ALA A 86 9.61 13.52 24.03
N GLU A 87 10.11 13.28 22.82
CA GLU A 87 10.58 14.36 21.95
C GLU A 87 9.47 15.34 21.56
N ALA A 88 8.27 14.84 21.26
CA ALA A 88 7.13 15.70 20.96
C ALA A 88 6.78 16.63 22.15
N VAL A 89 6.89 16.14 23.38
CA VAL A 89 6.69 16.96 24.59
C VAL A 89 7.82 18.00 24.75
N ASN A 90 9.09 17.59 24.54
CA ASN A 90 10.22 18.52 24.62
C ASN A 90 10.07 19.69 23.64
N LEU A 91 9.76 19.40 22.38
CA LEU A 91 9.51 20.43 21.36
C LEU A 91 8.42 21.41 21.79
N LEU A 92 7.32 20.91 22.38
CA LEU A 92 6.25 21.77 22.88
C LEU A 92 6.70 22.65 24.07
N LEU A 93 7.52 22.11 24.95
CA LEU A 93 8.09 22.87 26.09
C LEU A 93 9.08 23.95 25.61
N GLU A 94 9.81 23.71 24.55
CA GLU A 94 10.70 24.67 23.90
C GLU A 94 9.94 25.72 23.07
N GLY A 95 8.61 25.59 22.96
CA GLY A 95 7.77 26.52 22.21
C GLY A 95 7.66 26.19 20.72
N GLU A 96 8.31 25.13 20.28
CA GLU A 96 8.22 24.66 18.89
C GLU A 96 6.81 24.15 18.57
N ARG A 97 6.30 24.56 17.41
CA ARG A 97 4.95 24.23 16.97
C ARG A 97 4.98 23.73 15.52
N LYS A 98 3.95 23.00 15.14
CA LYS A 98 3.81 22.45 13.77
C LYS A 98 4.97 21.53 13.38
N GLN A 99 5.58 20.86 14.35
CA GLN A 99 6.64 19.89 14.13
C GLN A 99 6.05 18.47 14.01
N MET A 100 6.61 17.68 13.12
CA MET A 100 6.38 16.25 13.01
C MET A 100 7.62 15.53 13.55
N VAL A 101 7.46 14.75 14.62
CA VAL A 101 8.52 13.87 15.11
C VAL A 101 8.62 12.66 14.22
N SER A 102 9.82 12.27 13.85
CA SER A 102 10.12 11.15 12.97
C SER A 102 11.23 10.27 13.53
N PHE A 103 11.20 8.99 13.17
CA PHE A 103 12.30 8.06 13.41
C PHE A 103 12.97 7.74 12.08
N LYS A 104 14.20 8.20 11.90
CA LYS A 104 14.97 8.03 10.68
C LYS A 104 16.42 7.69 10.99
N ASP A 105 16.99 6.75 10.26
CA ASP A 105 18.40 6.33 10.42
C ASP A 105 18.77 5.99 11.86
N ASN A 106 17.86 5.32 12.57
CA ASN A 106 17.94 4.94 13.98
C ASN A 106 18.00 6.13 14.97
N ASN A 107 17.60 7.33 14.55
CA ASN A 107 17.54 8.54 15.36
C ASN A 107 16.14 9.15 15.39
N ILE A 108 15.81 9.81 16.49
CA ILE A 108 14.63 10.66 16.57
C ILE A 108 15.00 12.04 15.99
N THR A 109 14.18 12.52 15.08
CA THR A 109 14.34 13.82 14.41
C THR A 109 12.99 14.51 14.32
N SER A 110 12.98 15.83 14.12
CA SER A 110 11.77 16.61 13.85
C SER A 110 11.87 17.33 12.52
N TYR A 111 10.73 17.56 11.89
CA TYR A 111 10.60 18.30 10.63
C TYR A 111 9.38 19.20 10.71
N GLU A 112 9.44 20.36 10.06
CA GLU A 112 8.27 21.20 9.92
C GLU A 112 7.20 20.50 9.07
N ILE A 113 5.95 20.49 9.53
CA ILE A 113 4.83 19.78 8.84
C ILE A 113 4.65 20.31 7.42
N SER A 114 4.77 21.61 7.21
CA SER A 114 4.67 22.24 5.89
C SER A 114 5.69 21.68 4.89
N GLU A 115 6.92 21.44 5.32
CA GLU A 115 7.95 20.85 4.47
C GLU A 115 7.64 19.39 4.11
N VAL A 116 7.12 18.65 5.08
CA VAL A 116 6.77 17.24 4.86
C VAL A 116 5.61 17.11 3.87
N LEU A 117 4.59 17.97 3.98
CA LEU A 117 3.42 17.96 3.12
C LEU A 117 3.72 18.36 1.66
N THR A 118 4.79 19.10 1.42
CA THR A 118 5.21 19.48 0.07
C THR A 118 6.05 18.40 -0.63
N LYS A 119 6.55 17.41 0.10
CA LYS A 119 7.38 16.33 -0.45
C LYS A 119 6.51 15.21 -1.01
N GLU A 120 6.53 15.04 -2.32
CA GLU A 120 5.93 13.85 -2.94
C GLU A 120 6.74 12.59 -2.59
N LYS A 121 6.04 11.57 -2.14
CA LYS A 121 6.64 10.26 -1.94
C LYS A 121 6.81 9.58 -3.30
N LYS A 122 8.03 9.43 -3.74
CA LYS A 122 8.35 8.69 -4.98
C LYS A 122 8.39 7.20 -4.71
N ILE A 123 7.91 6.44 -5.69
CA ILE A 123 8.02 4.98 -5.70
C ILE A 123 9.47 4.62 -6.08
N ASP A 124 10.01 3.61 -5.42
CA ASP A 124 11.29 3.01 -5.84
C ASP A 124 11.06 2.17 -7.10
N ILE A 125 11.39 2.75 -8.24
CA ILE A 125 11.21 2.12 -9.55
C ILE A 125 12.13 0.91 -9.71
N ASP A 126 13.30 0.89 -9.09
CA ASP A 126 14.24 -0.23 -9.18
C ASP A 126 13.68 -1.47 -8.49
N LEU A 127 13.05 -1.30 -7.31
CA LEU A 127 12.32 -2.39 -6.65
C LEU A 127 11.11 -2.87 -7.46
N TYR A 128 10.41 -1.96 -8.12
CA TYR A 128 9.30 -2.33 -9.01
C TYR A 128 9.80 -3.16 -10.20
N ASN A 129 10.85 -2.73 -10.86
CA ASN A 129 11.46 -3.45 -11.98
C ASN A 129 12.02 -4.81 -11.56
N LEU A 130 12.61 -4.90 -10.36
CA LEU A 130 13.08 -6.16 -9.80
C LEU A 130 11.93 -7.16 -9.61
N ALA A 131 10.77 -6.70 -9.13
CA ALA A 131 9.60 -7.56 -8.99
C ALA A 131 9.13 -8.11 -10.35
N ASP A 132 9.21 -7.32 -11.41
CA ASP A 132 8.85 -7.76 -12.78
C ASP A 132 9.83 -8.81 -13.31
N ILE A 133 11.14 -8.63 -13.05
CA ILE A 133 12.19 -9.60 -13.41
C ILE A 133 11.99 -10.94 -12.69
N LEU A 134 11.64 -10.91 -11.41
CA LEU A 134 11.46 -12.11 -10.59
C LEU A 134 10.10 -12.81 -10.80
N SER A 135 9.21 -12.21 -11.57
CA SER A 135 7.84 -12.72 -11.81
C SER A 135 7.73 -13.71 -12.98
N ILE A 136 8.81 -14.44 -13.28
CA ILE A 136 8.86 -15.45 -14.36
C ILE A 136 7.99 -16.65 -14.02
#